data_aee55dc5932413520927cf370911e84f
#
_entry.id   aee55dc5932413520927cf370911e84f
#
_cell.length_a   1.000
_cell.length_b   1.000
_cell.length_c   1.000
_cell.angle_alpha   90.00
_cell.angle_beta   90.00
_cell.angle_gamma   90.00
#
_symmetry.space_group_name_H-M   'P 1'
#
loop_
_entity.id
_entity.type
_entity.pdbx_description
1 polymer ?
#
loop_
_entity_poly.entity_id
_entity_poly.type
_entity_poly.pdbx_seq_one_letter_code
_entity_poly.pdbx_strand_id
1 'polypeptide(L)'
;ALSSAASDVYKRQYQNAGNSIRKCGDINHEYEEKIFSPESVFHLPETINRVIKILRSINEKTFIVIDAIRNPYEVKFFRDRYSAFHLVSINAPDKDRKKYLQNVHKFTSDQLEDLDIRESGRKSNINTSEENAPYKEEKKDAYFEFISQNVKRCIEISDIHLFNARNELENHNILKAQLAWYISLMLHPGLITPTAMERVMQIAFTAKLNSGCLSRQVGAVITDINNSVKAIGWNDVAKGQVPCSLRSLDGVMNSFDKITYSEFERNDKNFREKARNKLLTFKNKGDKISGYNFSYCFKTLKNSVDLDKNQVHTRALHAEENAFLQISKYGGIGIEGGKLYTTASPCELCAKKAYQLGIKDIVFIDPYPGIAISHILNIGNAKPNLVQFRGAIGRSYHKIYEQIMPYKDELDFLGGVN
;
A
#
# COMPACT_ATOMS: atom_id res chain seq x y z
N ALA A 1 -18.15 -30.74 10.26
CA ALA A 1 -18.11 -29.32 10.67
C ALA A 1 -17.00 -29.16 11.70
N LEU A 2 -15.84 -28.68 11.27
CA LEU A 2 -14.80 -28.24 12.20
C LEU A 2 -15.32 -27.01 12.93
N SER A 3 -15.23 -26.98 14.25
CA SER A 3 -15.67 -25.86 15.08
C SER A 3 -14.92 -24.59 14.67
N SER A 4 -15.54 -23.42 14.85
CA SER A 4 -14.93 -22.11 14.54
C SER A 4 -13.57 -21.92 15.22
N ALA A 5 -13.40 -22.44 16.44
CA ALA A 5 -12.16 -22.46 17.19
C ALA A 5 -11.04 -23.24 16.47
N ALA A 6 -11.36 -24.38 15.84
CA ALA A 6 -10.38 -25.14 15.07
C ALA A 6 -9.89 -24.36 13.85
N SER A 7 -10.78 -23.64 13.14
CA SER A 7 -10.40 -22.81 11.99
C SER A 7 -9.45 -21.66 12.37
N ASP A 8 -9.66 -21.02 13.51
CA ASP A 8 -8.79 -19.95 14.01
C ASP A 8 -7.42 -20.50 14.43
N VAL A 9 -7.38 -21.63 15.15
CA VAL A 9 -6.14 -22.30 15.56
C VAL A 9 -5.30 -22.68 14.34
N TYR A 10 -5.89 -23.28 13.30
CA TYR A 10 -5.19 -23.62 12.07
C TYR A 10 -4.61 -22.39 11.37
N LYS A 11 -5.40 -21.31 11.25
CA LYS A 11 -4.88 -20.06 10.65
C LYS A 11 -3.68 -19.50 11.39
N ARG A 12 -3.73 -19.48 12.73
CA ARG A 12 -2.61 -19.02 13.57
C ARG A 12 -1.38 -19.90 13.41
N GLN A 13 -1.54 -21.20 13.35
CA GLN A 13 -0.45 -22.15 13.13
C GLN A 13 0.25 -21.88 11.79
N TYR A 14 -0.49 -21.74 10.69
CA TYR A 14 0.09 -21.43 9.38
C TYR A 14 0.76 -20.05 9.33
N GLN A 15 0.18 -19.05 10.01
CA GLN A 15 0.80 -17.73 10.11
C GLN A 15 2.14 -17.80 10.87
N ASN A 16 2.18 -18.51 12.00
CA ASN A 16 3.40 -18.71 12.79
C ASN A 16 4.43 -19.53 12.01
N ALA A 17 4.02 -20.60 11.34
CA ALA A 17 4.92 -21.40 10.50
C ALA A 17 5.55 -20.55 9.39
N GLY A 18 4.75 -19.70 8.70
CA GLY A 18 5.27 -18.79 7.69
C GLY A 18 6.27 -17.78 8.26
N ASN A 19 6.00 -17.25 9.45
CA ASN A 19 6.92 -16.34 10.13
C ASN A 19 8.22 -17.07 10.55
N SER A 20 8.11 -18.30 11.04
CA SER A 20 9.27 -19.13 11.40
C SER A 20 10.16 -19.42 10.19
N ILE A 21 9.57 -19.84 9.07
CA ILE A 21 10.29 -20.06 7.81
C ILE A 21 11.06 -18.81 7.38
N ARG A 22 10.42 -17.63 7.42
CA ARG A 22 11.07 -16.36 7.03
C ARG A 22 12.15 -15.94 8.00
N LYS A 23 12.04 -16.32 9.29
CA LYS A 23 13.03 -15.97 10.31
C LYS A 23 14.28 -16.84 10.25
N CYS A 24 14.13 -18.16 10.14
CA CYS A 24 15.21 -19.13 10.28
C CYS A 24 15.20 -20.29 9.27
N GLY A 25 14.26 -20.34 8.33
CA GLY A 25 14.16 -21.43 7.34
C GLY A 25 13.50 -22.71 7.85
N ASP A 26 12.97 -22.72 9.07
CA ASP A 26 12.39 -23.89 9.75
C ASP A 26 10.93 -23.64 10.14
N ILE A 27 10.12 -24.72 10.26
CA ILE A 27 8.68 -24.67 10.59
C ILE A 27 8.44 -24.71 12.11
N ASN A 28 9.47 -24.74 12.92
CA ASN A 28 9.35 -24.88 14.36
C ASN A 28 8.53 -23.74 14.99
N HIS A 29 7.61 -24.07 15.90
CA HIS A 29 6.73 -23.11 16.57
C HIS A 29 7.45 -22.21 17.59
N GLU A 30 8.65 -22.56 18.02
CA GLU A 30 9.49 -21.77 18.91
C GLU A 30 10.33 -20.71 18.16
N TYR A 31 9.75 -20.09 17.14
CA TYR A 31 10.48 -19.14 16.30
C TYR A 31 10.97 -17.89 17.06
N GLU A 32 10.39 -17.56 18.21
CA GLU A 32 10.78 -16.40 19.02
C GLU A 32 12.21 -16.54 19.56
N GLU A 33 12.64 -17.76 19.86
CA GLU A 33 13.98 -18.08 20.37
C GLU A 33 15.04 -18.21 19.26
N LYS A 34 14.61 -18.30 18.00
CA LYS A 34 15.53 -18.50 16.87
C LYS A 34 16.19 -17.19 16.44
N ILE A 35 17.45 -17.29 16.03
CA ILE A 35 18.22 -16.17 15.47
C ILE A 35 17.71 -15.90 14.05
N PHE A 36 17.51 -14.63 13.72
CA PHE A 36 17.14 -14.21 12.36
C PHE A 36 18.27 -14.45 11.36
N SER A 37 17.96 -15.15 10.28
CA SER A 37 18.84 -15.31 9.12
C SER A 37 18.26 -14.53 7.93
N PRO A 38 18.98 -13.53 7.36
CA PRO A 38 18.51 -12.77 6.22
C PRO A 38 18.18 -13.62 4.99
N GLU A 39 18.89 -14.72 4.79
CA GLU A 39 18.68 -15.65 3.67
C GLU A 39 17.33 -16.36 3.78
N SER A 40 16.86 -16.60 5.00
CA SER A 40 15.60 -17.31 5.26
C SER A 40 14.37 -16.53 4.82
N VAL A 41 14.46 -15.21 4.67
CA VAL A 41 13.34 -14.36 4.17
C VAL A 41 12.84 -14.83 2.80
N PHE A 42 13.73 -15.36 1.97
CA PHE A 42 13.42 -15.85 0.62
C PHE A 42 13.26 -17.37 0.54
N HIS A 43 13.36 -18.10 1.64
CA HIS A 43 13.27 -19.57 1.63
C HIS A 43 11.94 -20.07 1.04
N LEU A 44 10.81 -19.48 1.46
CA LEU A 44 9.49 -19.86 0.96
C LEU A 44 9.34 -19.57 -0.56
N PRO A 45 9.61 -18.36 -1.06
CA PRO A 45 9.51 -18.08 -2.49
C PRO A 45 10.54 -18.87 -3.33
N GLU A 46 11.72 -19.21 -2.79
CA GLU A 46 12.68 -20.08 -3.48
C GLU A 46 12.16 -21.52 -3.60
N THR A 47 11.50 -22.04 -2.58
CA THR A 47 10.86 -23.35 -2.64
C THR A 47 9.75 -23.37 -3.68
N ILE A 48 8.89 -22.36 -3.71
CA ILE A 48 7.86 -22.19 -4.73
C ILE A 48 8.49 -22.10 -6.13
N ASN A 49 9.59 -21.34 -6.27
CA ASN A 49 10.31 -21.21 -7.52
C ASN A 49 10.86 -22.56 -8.04
N ARG A 50 11.32 -23.46 -7.15
CA ARG A 50 11.73 -24.82 -7.55
C ARG A 50 10.54 -25.61 -8.10
N VAL A 51 9.37 -25.53 -7.44
CA VAL A 51 8.14 -26.17 -7.93
C VAL A 51 7.73 -25.61 -9.30
N ILE A 52 7.78 -24.29 -9.49
CA ILE A 52 7.50 -23.65 -10.78
C ILE A 52 8.41 -24.19 -11.89
N LYS A 53 9.72 -24.33 -11.61
CA LYS A 53 10.68 -24.88 -12.58
C LYS A 53 10.35 -26.33 -12.97
N ILE A 54 9.97 -27.15 -12.00
CA ILE A 54 9.56 -28.55 -12.25
C ILE A 54 8.29 -28.59 -13.12
N LEU A 55 7.26 -27.80 -12.77
CA LEU A 55 6.02 -27.76 -13.55
C LEU A 55 6.27 -27.31 -15.00
N ARG A 56 7.13 -26.31 -15.19
CA ARG A 56 7.49 -25.83 -16.54
C ARG A 56 8.35 -26.80 -17.33
N SER A 57 9.12 -27.67 -16.68
CA SER A 57 9.85 -28.73 -17.40
C SER A 57 8.94 -29.84 -17.91
N ILE A 58 7.77 -30.01 -17.29
CA ILE A 58 6.76 -30.99 -17.73
C ILE A 58 5.87 -30.39 -18.84
N ASN A 59 5.53 -29.09 -18.73
CA ASN A 59 4.69 -28.39 -19.69
C ASN A 59 5.16 -26.94 -19.85
N GLU A 60 5.64 -26.57 -21.03
CA GLU A 60 6.15 -25.21 -21.34
C GLU A 60 5.09 -24.12 -21.14
N LYS A 61 3.83 -24.41 -21.49
CA LYS A 61 2.69 -23.48 -21.33
C LYS A 61 1.96 -23.79 -20.04
N THR A 62 2.54 -23.35 -18.90
CA THR A 62 1.97 -23.61 -17.57
C THR A 62 1.44 -22.31 -16.95
N PHE A 63 0.14 -22.30 -16.61
CA PHE A 63 -0.46 -21.25 -15.78
C PHE A 63 -0.37 -21.65 -14.33
N ILE A 64 0.21 -20.79 -13.50
CA ILE A 64 0.46 -21.07 -12.09
C ILE A 64 -0.20 -19.99 -11.25
N VAL A 65 -1.01 -20.41 -10.30
CA VAL A 65 -1.62 -19.53 -9.28
C VAL A 65 -0.97 -19.82 -7.94
N ILE A 66 -0.44 -18.80 -7.30
CA ILE A 66 0.12 -18.86 -5.95
C ILE A 66 -0.91 -18.26 -4.99
N ASP A 67 -1.54 -19.11 -4.19
CA ASP A 67 -2.51 -18.68 -3.16
C ASP A 67 -1.91 -18.95 -1.77
N ALA A 68 -1.63 -17.93 -0.98
CA ALA A 68 -1.70 -16.51 -1.17
C ALA A 68 -0.36 -15.89 -0.73
N ILE A 69 0.12 -14.91 -1.48
CA ILE A 69 1.33 -14.17 -1.09
C ILE A 69 0.94 -13.15 -0.01
N ARG A 70 1.65 -13.14 1.12
CA ARG A 70 1.33 -12.29 2.28
C ARG A 70 2.48 -11.41 2.76
N ASN A 71 3.64 -11.52 2.13
CA ASN A 71 4.80 -10.71 2.46
C ASN A 71 5.30 -9.96 1.22
N PRO A 72 5.59 -8.64 1.29
CA PRO A 72 5.99 -7.83 0.14
C PRO A 72 7.36 -8.22 -0.45
N TYR A 73 8.23 -8.86 0.32
CA TYR A 73 9.53 -9.35 -0.18
C TYR A 73 9.36 -10.60 -1.07
N GLU A 74 8.36 -11.43 -0.79
CA GLU A 74 7.96 -12.55 -1.67
C GLU A 74 7.46 -12.01 -3.01
N VAL A 75 6.65 -10.94 -2.99
CA VAL A 75 6.22 -10.25 -4.21
C VAL A 75 7.40 -9.77 -5.03
N LYS A 76 8.37 -9.10 -4.37
CA LYS A 76 9.57 -8.60 -5.03
C LYS A 76 10.37 -9.74 -5.66
N PHE A 77 10.54 -10.86 -4.95
CA PHE A 77 11.25 -12.04 -5.45
C PHE A 77 10.66 -12.54 -6.79
N PHE A 78 9.34 -12.67 -6.88
CA PHE A 78 8.69 -13.14 -8.12
C PHE A 78 8.70 -12.08 -9.23
N ARG A 79 8.52 -10.80 -8.89
CA ARG A 79 8.59 -9.70 -9.87
C ARG A 79 9.95 -9.58 -10.55
N ASP A 80 11.02 -9.81 -9.79
CA ASP A 80 12.38 -9.70 -10.33
C ASP A 80 12.75 -10.91 -11.20
N ARG A 81 12.06 -12.05 -11.04
CA ARG A 81 12.37 -13.30 -11.77
C ARG A 81 11.45 -13.59 -12.94
N TYR A 82 10.20 -13.18 -12.86
CA TYR A 82 9.18 -13.55 -13.84
C TYR A 82 8.54 -12.31 -14.47
N SER A 83 8.81 -12.08 -15.75
CA SER A 83 8.20 -10.98 -16.50
C SER A 83 6.67 -11.10 -16.56
N ALA A 84 6.14 -12.32 -16.65
CA ALA A 84 4.70 -12.60 -16.67
C ALA A 84 4.07 -12.73 -15.28
N PHE A 85 4.76 -12.32 -14.21
CA PHE A 85 4.17 -12.31 -12.87
C PHE A 85 3.25 -11.10 -12.71
N HIS A 86 2.03 -11.36 -12.22
CA HIS A 86 1.05 -10.35 -11.84
C HIS A 86 0.58 -10.61 -10.42
N LEU A 87 0.68 -9.61 -9.56
CA LEU A 87 0.11 -9.68 -8.22
C LEU A 87 -1.33 -9.19 -8.27
N VAL A 88 -2.25 -10.08 -7.93
CA VAL A 88 -3.69 -9.81 -7.94
C VAL A 88 -4.19 -9.70 -6.50
N SER A 89 -4.78 -8.57 -6.14
CA SER A 89 -5.52 -8.44 -4.88
C SER A 89 -7.01 -8.62 -5.10
N ILE A 90 -7.66 -9.35 -4.19
CA ILE A 90 -9.11 -9.51 -4.19
C ILE A 90 -9.65 -8.79 -2.95
N ASN A 91 -10.35 -7.70 -3.19
CA ASN A 91 -10.83 -6.80 -2.15
C ASN A 91 -12.34 -6.93 -1.95
N ALA A 92 -12.79 -6.74 -0.72
CA ALA A 92 -14.20 -6.62 -0.36
C ALA A 92 -14.38 -5.42 0.57
N PRO A 93 -15.54 -4.75 0.60
CA PRO A 93 -15.84 -3.76 1.62
C PRO A 93 -15.67 -4.36 3.02
N ASP A 94 -15.05 -3.63 3.93
CA ASP A 94 -14.72 -4.15 5.27
C ASP A 94 -15.97 -4.65 6.02
N LYS A 95 -17.08 -3.92 5.90
CA LYS A 95 -18.37 -4.31 6.48
C LYS A 95 -18.86 -5.66 5.95
N ASP A 96 -18.77 -5.88 4.64
CA ASP A 96 -19.23 -7.11 4.00
C ASP A 96 -18.27 -8.27 4.32
N ARG A 97 -16.96 -8.01 4.35
CA ARG A 97 -15.94 -8.96 4.78
C ARG A 97 -16.16 -9.44 6.21
N LYS A 98 -16.34 -8.51 7.16
CA LYS A 98 -16.60 -8.83 8.57
C LYS A 98 -17.89 -9.63 8.73
N LYS A 99 -18.96 -9.16 8.12
CA LYS A 99 -20.25 -9.85 8.13
C LYS A 99 -20.15 -11.29 7.57
N TYR A 100 -19.42 -11.47 6.46
CA TYR A 100 -19.20 -12.79 5.89
C TYR A 100 -18.41 -13.69 6.85
N LEU A 101 -17.32 -13.21 7.43
CA LEU A 101 -16.49 -13.96 8.37
C LEU A 101 -17.28 -14.35 9.64
N GLN A 102 -18.14 -13.47 10.14
CA GLN A 102 -19.02 -13.76 11.28
C GLN A 102 -20.10 -14.78 10.94
N ASN A 103 -20.76 -14.62 9.80
CA ASN A 103 -21.91 -15.47 9.44
C ASN A 103 -21.50 -16.86 8.95
N VAL A 104 -20.48 -16.94 8.10
CA VAL A 104 -20.05 -18.19 7.45
C VAL A 104 -18.99 -18.91 8.29
N HIS A 105 -17.97 -18.19 8.75
CA HIS A 105 -16.85 -18.77 9.51
C HIS A 105 -17.01 -18.66 11.02
N LYS A 106 -18.09 -18.02 11.50
CA LYS A 106 -18.43 -17.89 12.92
C LYS A 106 -17.34 -17.22 13.78
N PHE A 107 -16.55 -16.30 13.18
CA PHE A 107 -15.58 -15.53 13.93
C PHE A 107 -16.28 -14.55 14.89
N THR A 108 -15.73 -14.38 16.10
CA THR A 108 -16.12 -13.31 17.00
C THR A 108 -15.50 -11.98 16.59
N SER A 109 -16.00 -10.86 17.10
CA SER A 109 -15.45 -9.53 16.81
C SER A 109 -13.98 -9.42 17.23
N ASP A 110 -13.62 -9.96 18.41
CA ASP A 110 -12.25 -9.95 18.93
C ASP A 110 -11.30 -10.79 18.07
N GLN A 111 -11.75 -11.94 17.59
CA GLN A 111 -10.98 -12.77 16.65
C GLN A 111 -10.73 -12.06 15.31
N LEU A 112 -11.70 -11.28 14.84
CA LEU A 112 -11.55 -10.48 13.61
C LEU A 112 -10.56 -9.34 13.80
N GLU A 113 -10.58 -8.68 14.96
CA GLU A 113 -9.62 -7.61 15.28
C GLU A 113 -8.20 -8.16 15.41
N ASP A 114 -8.00 -9.28 16.10
CA ASP A 114 -6.69 -9.93 16.19
C ASP A 114 -6.17 -10.37 14.81
N LEU A 115 -7.05 -10.91 13.96
CA LEU A 115 -6.70 -11.27 12.59
C LEU A 115 -6.24 -10.03 11.78
N ASP A 116 -6.98 -8.93 11.87
CA ASP A 116 -6.67 -7.67 11.16
C ASP A 116 -5.34 -7.07 11.64
N ILE A 117 -5.07 -7.13 12.94
CA ILE A 117 -3.80 -6.67 13.52
C ILE A 117 -2.64 -7.49 12.96
N ARG A 118 -2.73 -8.81 12.97
CA ARG A 118 -1.69 -9.71 12.47
C ARG A 118 -1.44 -9.57 10.98
N GLU A 119 -2.50 -9.49 10.18
CA GLU A 119 -2.41 -9.31 8.72
C GLU A 119 -1.88 -7.93 8.34
N SER A 120 -2.03 -6.91 9.20
CA SER A 120 -1.50 -5.56 8.97
C SER A 120 0.00 -5.41 9.24
N GLY A 121 0.68 -6.45 9.72
CA GLY A 121 2.08 -6.39 10.14
C GLY A 121 2.29 -5.63 11.46
N ARG A 122 1.27 -5.55 12.33
CA ARG A 122 1.38 -5.02 13.68
C ARG A 122 1.57 -6.17 14.66
N LYS A 123 2.26 -5.90 15.79
CA LYS A 123 2.27 -6.85 16.91
C LYS A 123 0.92 -6.81 17.61
N SER A 124 0.33 -7.98 17.89
CA SER A 124 -0.84 -8.06 18.76
C SER A 124 -0.38 -7.92 20.21
N ASN A 125 -0.78 -6.84 20.87
CA ASN A 125 -0.66 -6.72 22.33
C ASN A 125 -1.84 -7.46 22.96
N ILE A 126 -1.73 -8.78 23.15
CA ILE A 126 -2.80 -9.61 23.74
C ILE A 126 -2.96 -9.38 25.26
N ASN A 127 -2.11 -8.60 25.90
CA ASN A 127 -2.15 -8.41 27.36
C ASN A 127 -2.00 -6.94 27.79
N THR A 128 -2.94 -6.07 27.44
CA THR A 128 -3.20 -4.88 28.26
C THR A 128 -4.53 -4.23 27.90
N SER A 129 -5.48 -4.34 28.79
CA SER A 129 -6.69 -3.51 28.92
C SER A 129 -6.32 -2.08 29.35
N GLU A 130 -5.59 -1.34 28.52
CA GLU A 130 -5.29 0.06 28.79
C GLU A 130 -5.43 0.87 27.48
N GLU A 131 -6.65 1.38 27.26
CA GLU A 131 -6.97 2.33 26.18
C GLU A 131 -6.22 3.66 26.27
N ASN A 132 -5.45 3.91 27.35
CA ASN A 132 -4.73 5.15 27.66
C ASN A 132 -3.23 4.98 27.86
N ALA A 133 -2.59 3.94 27.35
CA ALA A 133 -1.15 3.81 27.50
C ALA A 133 -0.45 4.86 26.62
N PRO A 134 0.50 5.66 27.19
CA PRO A 134 1.29 6.60 26.42
C PRO A 134 2.05 5.84 25.33
N TYR A 135 2.23 6.48 24.18
CA TYR A 135 2.97 5.96 23.01
C TYR A 135 4.36 5.45 23.43
N LYS A 136 4.42 4.18 23.83
CA LYS A 136 5.69 3.47 23.98
C LYS A 136 6.15 3.14 22.58
N GLU A 137 7.29 3.68 22.15
CA GLU A 137 8.04 3.19 21.01
C GLU A 137 8.34 1.71 21.34
N GLU A 138 7.45 0.79 20.93
CA GLU A 138 7.73 -0.63 21.02
C GLU A 138 9.05 -0.84 20.28
N LYS A 139 10.04 -1.45 20.93
CA LYS A 139 11.23 -1.95 20.26
C LYS A 139 10.75 -2.92 19.20
N LYS A 140 10.43 -2.42 18.00
CA LYS A 140 10.22 -3.26 16.83
C LYS A 140 11.49 -4.07 16.71
N ASP A 141 11.36 -5.38 16.79
CA ASP A 141 12.43 -6.26 16.37
C ASP A 141 12.86 -5.76 14.98
N ALA A 142 14.13 -5.43 14.81
CA ALA A 142 14.65 -4.80 13.59
C ALA A 142 14.32 -5.61 12.33
N TYR A 143 13.97 -6.87 12.50
CA TYR A 143 13.68 -7.83 11.42
C TYR A 143 12.18 -8.14 11.27
N PHE A 144 11.33 -7.59 12.14
CA PHE A 144 9.89 -7.90 12.15
C PHE A 144 9.22 -7.66 10.79
N GLU A 145 9.58 -6.59 10.08
CA GLU A 145 9.01 -6.28 8.76
C GLU A 145 9.38 -7.30 7.68
N PHE A 146 10.51 -7.98 7.81
CA PHE A 146 10.93 -9.04 6.88
C PHE A 146 10.21 -10.37 7.13
N ILE A 147 9.89 -10.64 8.40
CA ILE A 147 9.35 -11.91 8.88
C ILE A 147 7.83 -11.92 8.83
N SER A 148 7.20 -10.84 9.28
CA SER A 148 5.75 -10.75 9.47
C SER A 148 4.98 -10.74 8.16
N GLN A 149 3.73 -11.14 8.25
CA GLN A 149 2.78 -10.88 7.18
C GLN A 149 2.53 -9.38 7.08
N ASN A 150 2.36 -8.89 5.88
CA ASN A 150 1.96 -7.51 5.60
C ASN A 150 1.04 -7.49 4.37
N VAL A 151 -0.15 -8.05 4.56
CA VAL A 151 -1.17 -8.16 3.50
C VAL A 151 -1.57 -6.79 3.00
N LYS A 152 -1.68 -5.82 3.90
CA LYS A 152 -1.98 -4.42 3.53
C LYS A 152 -0.96 -3.88 2.53
N ARG A 153 0.33 -4.09 2.77
CA ARG A 153 1.39 -3.68 1.84
C ARG A 153 1.33 -4.46 0.54
N CYS A 154 1.01 -5.75 0.59
CA CYS A 154 0.80 -6.55 -0.63
C CYS A 154 -0.35 -6.00 -1.48
N ILE A 155 -1.48 -5.62 -0.87
CA ILE A 155 -2.60 -4.97 -1.57
C ILE A 155 -2.15 -3.65 -2.19
N GLU A 156 -1.46 -2.79 -1.44
CA GLU A 156 -0.98 -1.47 -1.92
C GLU A 156 -0.05 -1.58 -3.14
N ILE A 157 0.76 -2.65 -3.20
CA ILE A 157 1.67 -2.89 -4.33
C ILE A 157 1.11 -3.84 -5.38
N SER A 158 -0.15 -4.26 -5.26
CA SER A 158 -0.77 -5.15 -6.25
C SER A 158 -0.88 -4.48 -7.61
N ASP A 159 -0.75 -5.30 -8.62
CA ASP A 159 -0.78 -4.90 -10.03
C ASP A 159 -2.20 -4.84 -10.57
N ILE A 160 -3.06 -5.75 -10.08
CA ILE A 160 -4.47 -5.86 -10.46
C ILE A 160 -5.31 -5.94 -9.20
N HIS A 161 -6.34 -5.11 -9.12
CA HIS A 161 -7.27 -5.05 -8.00
C HIS A 161 -8.64 -5.56 -8.45
N LEU A 162 -9.07 -6.67 -7.90
CA LEU A 162 -10.38 -7.26 -8.14
C LEU A 162 -11.30 -7.02 -6.95
N PHE A 163 -12.58 -7.03 -7.23
CA PHE A 163 -13.62 -6.83 -6.24
C PHE A 163 -14.46 -8.10 -6.08
N ASN A 164 -14.63 -8.50 -4.83
CA ASN A 164 -15.55 -9.57 -4.45
C ASN A 164 -16.61 -9.02 -3.50
N ALA A 165 -17.81 -8.83 -3.99
CA ALA A 165 -18.90 -8.18 -3.26
C ALA A 165 -19.33 -8.92 -1.98
N ARG A 166 -19.05 -10.25 -1.86
CA ARG A 166 -19.45 -11.11 -0.72
C ARG A 166 -20.95 -11.12 -0.38
N ASN A 167 -21.77 -10.36 -1.10
CA ASN A 167 -23.23 -10.36 -0.97
C ASN A 167 -23.91 -11.44 -1.82
N GLU A 168 -23.18 -12.00 -2.78
CA GLU A 168 -23.63 -13.13 -3.61
C GLU A 168 -23.06 -14.43 -3.01
N LEU A 169 -23.75 -15.02 -2.04
CA LEU A 169 -23.25 -16.14 -1.25
C LEU A 169 -22.93 -17.39 -2.08
N GLU A 170 -23.58 -17.59 -3.22
CA GLU A 170 -23.42 -18.77 -4.06
C GLU A 170 -22.93 -18.48 -5.48
N ASN A 171 -22.88 -17.23 -5.88
CA ASN A 171 -22.61 -16.85 -7.26
C ASN A 171 -21.53 -15.75 -7.37
N HIS A 172 -20.28 -16.15 -7.52
CA HIS A 172 -19.16 -15.23 -7.72
C HIS A 172 -19.06 -14.68 -9.15
N ASN A 173 -20.18 -14.42 -9.83
CA ASN A 173 -20.19 -14.03 -11.24
C ASN A 173 -19.41 -12.75 -11.50
N ILE A 174 -19.53 -11.74 -10.63
CA ILE A 174 -18.75 -10.49 -10.75
C ILE A 174 -17.26 -10.75 -10.67
N LEU A 175 -16.81 -11.57 -9.72
CA LEU A 175 -15.41 -11.94 -9.59
C LEU A 175 -14.93 -12.78 -10.77
N LYS A 176 -15.74 -13.75 -11.22
CA LYS A 176 -15.43 -14.58 -12.39
C LYS A 176 -15.29 -13.74 -13.66
N ALA A 177 -16.20 -12.78 -13.88
CA ALA A 177 -16.13 -11.88 -15.03
C ALA A 177 -14.85 -11.04 -15.02
N GLN A 178 -14.48 -10.46 -13.86
CA GLN A 178 -13.24 -9.72 -13.72
C GLN A 178 -12.00 -10.62 -13.96
N LEU A 179 -11.99 -11.83 -13.42
CA LEU A 179 -10.91 -12.79 -13.65
C LEU A 179 -10.78 -13.13 -15.13
N ALA A 180 -11.89 -13.47 -15.80
CA ALA A 180 -11.89 -13.75 -17.23
C ALA A 180 -11.36 -12.57 -18.05
N TRP A 181 -11.76 -11.35 -17.72
CA TRP A 181 -11.28 -10.11 -18.35
C TRP A 181 -9.76 -9.95 -18.24
N TYR A 182 -9.20 -10.03 -17.05
CA TYR A 182 -7.76 -9.83 -16.86
C TYR A 182 -6.93 -11.00 -17.37
N ILE A 183 -7.42 -12.24 -17.26
CA ILE A 183 -6.74 -13.40 -17.86
C ILE A 183 -6.68 -13.25 -19.37
N SER A 184 -7.77 -12.84 -20.02
CA SER A 184 -7.79 -12.60 -21.48
C SER A 184 -6.77 -11.53 -21.89
N LEU A 185 -6.68 -10.44 -21.11
CA LEU A 185 -5.68 -9.39 -21.37
C LEU A 185 -4.23 -9.84 -21.08
N MET A 186 -4.02 -10.74 -20.11
CA MET A 186 -2.69 -11.32 -19.89
C MET A 186 -2.26 -12.24 -21.03
N LEU A 187 -3.23 -12.92 -21.66
CA LEU A 187 -2.98 -13.80 -22.81
C LEU A 187 -2.83 -13.04 -24.12
N HIS A 188 -3.58 -11.95 -24.26
CA HIS A 188 -3.58 -11.12 -25.44
C HIS A 188 -3.55 -9.63 -25.05
N PRO A 189 -2.35 -9.06 -24.81
CA PRO A 189 -2.20 -7.66 -24.44
C PRO A 189 -2.75 -6.71 -25.50
N GLY A 190 -3.46 -5.68 -25.03
CA GLY A 190 -4.02 -4.65 -25.92
C GLY A 190 -5.31 -5.04 -26.65
N LEU A 191 -5.90 -6.20 -26.32
CA LEU A 191 -7.17 -6.65 -26.89
C LEU A 191 -8.28 -5.60 -26.75
N ILE A 192 -8.28 -4.88 -25.65
CA ILE A 192 -9.18 -3.77 -25.35
C ILE A 192 -8.44 -2.63 -24.63
N THR A 193 -9.01 -1.45 -24.66
CA THR A 193 -8.45 -0.28 -23.97
C THR A 193 -8.78 -0.27 -22.47
N PRO A 194 -7.95 0.35 -21.61
CA PRO A 194 -8.23 0.48 -20.19
C PRO A 194 -9.49 1.30 -19.94
N THR A 195 -10.17 0.98 -18.87
CA THR A 195 -11.32 1.75 -18.39
C THR A 195 -10.92 3.18 -17.98
N ALA A 196 -11.88 4.11 -17.92
CA ALA A 196 -11.61 5.48 -17.45
C ALA A 196 -11.03 5.48 -16.02
N MET A 197 -11.52 4.59 -15.16
CA MET A 197 -11.03 4.44 -13.78
C MET A 197 -9.55 4.02 -13.75
N GLU A 198 -9.15 3.07 -14.57
CA GLU A 198 -7.77 2.61 -14.67
C GLU A 198 -6.84 3.69 -15.23
N ARG A 199 -7.25 4.36 -16.31
CA ARG A 199 -6.47 5.46 -16.90
C ARG A 199 -6.17 6.55 -15.88
N VAL A 200 -7.18 7.01 -15.16
CA VAL A 200 -7.00 8.10 -14.18
C VAL A 200 -6.23 7.63 -12.96
N MET A 201 -6.52 6.42 -12.46
CA MET A 201 -5.76 5.87 -11.32
C MET A 201 -4.31 5.58 -11.68
N GLN A 202 -4.01 5.18 -12.92
CA GLN A 202 -2.62 5.03 -13.38
C GLN A 202 -1.87 6.37 -13.34
N ILE A 203 -2.51 7.48 -13.70
CA ILE A 203 -1.91 8.82 -13.58
C ILE A 203 -1.60 9.13 -12.10
N ALA A 204 -2.55 8.89 -11.20
CA ALA A 204 -2.34 9.07 -9.77
C ALA A 204 -1.21 8.15 -9.24
N PHE A 205 -1.19 6.91 -9.69
CA PHE A 205 -0.16 5.93 -9.31
C PHE A 205 1.24 6.35 -9.80
N THR A 206 1.35 6.91 -10.97
CA THR A 206 2.62 7.46 -11.50
C THR A 206 3.00 8.73 -10.77
N ALA A 207 2.04 9.62 -10.48
CA ALA A 207 2.30 10.88 -9.79
C ALA A 207 2.94 10.69 -8.41
N LYS A 208 2.59 9.63 -7.67
CA LYS A 208 3.20 9.34 -6.36
C LYS A 208 4.72 9.18 -6.39
N LEU A 209 5.30 8.80 -7.54
CA LEU A 209 6.74 8.62 -7.70
C LEU A 209 7.51 9.95 -7.64
N ASN A 210 6.82 11.08 -7.82
CA ASN A 210 7.40 12.41 -7.66
C ASN A 210 7.54 12.83 -6.19
N SER A 211 6.99 12.06 -5.26
CA SER A 211 6.98 12.40 -3.84
C SER A 211 8.36 12.23 -3.20
N GLY A 212 8.88 13.31 -2.61
CA GLY A 212 10.07 13.29 -1.75
C GLY A 212 9.78 12.93 -0.29
N CYS A 213 8.56 12.49 0.04
CA CYS A 213 8.16 12.14 1.40
C CYS A 213 8.74 10.78 1.84
N LEU A 214 9.35 10.74 3.03
CA LEU A 214 9.92 9.52 3.61
C LEU A 214 8.93 8.66 4.39
N SER A 215 7.73 9.18 4.66
CA SER A 215 6.71 8.44 5.43
C SER A 215 5.86 7.56 4.51
N ARG A 216 5.21 8.15 3.54
CA ARG A 216 4.37 7.46 2.56
C ARG A 216 4.29 8.28 1.29
N GLN A 217 4.45 7.68 0.15
CA GLN A 217 4.25 8.31 -1.14
C GLN A 217 2.79 8.14 -1.58
N VAL A 218 2.13 9.23 -1.89
CA VAL A 218 0.73 9.29 -2.34
C VAL A 218 0.66 10.14 -3.59
N GLY A 219 -0.17 9.72 -4.54
CA GLY A 219 -0.53 10.50 -5.71
C GLY A 219 -2.06 10.65 -5.80
N ALA A 220 -2.51 11.78 -6.30
CA ALA A 220 -3.91 12.12 -6.46
C ALA A 220 -4.19 12.79 -7.80
N VAL A 221 -5.38 12.57 -8.34
CA VAL A 221 -5.87 13.19 -9.55
C VAL A 221 -7.30 13.68 -9.32
N ILE A 222 -7.59 14.90 -9.73
CA ILE A 222 -8.93 15.47 -9.75
C ILE A 222 -9.42 15.48 -11.19
N THR A 223 -10.65 15.01 -11.39
CA THR A 223 -11.32 15.03 -12.69
C THR A 223 -12.68 15.68 -12.60
N ASP A 224 -13.25 16.05 -13.74
CA ASP A 224 -14.68 16.30 -13.83
C ASP A 224 -15.49 14.99 -13.79
N ILE A 225 -16.81 15.10 -13.93
CA ILE A 225 -17.73 13.96 -13.94
C ILE A 225 -17.42 12.97 -15.07
N ASN A 226 -16.85 13.42 -16.19
CA ASN A 226 -16.53 12.65 -17.38
C ASN A 226 -15.12 12.03 -17.33
N ASN A 227 -14.42 12.12 -16.19
CA ASN A 227 -13.06 11.68 -15.98
C ASN A 227 -11.99 12.45 -16.80
N SER A 228 -12.29 13.69 -17.23
CA SER A 228 -11.27 14.58 -17.79
C SER A 228 -10.41 15.15 -16.67
N VAL A 229 -9.11 14.94 -16.74
CA VAL A 229 -8.16 15.37 -15.70
C VAL A 229 -8.10 16.89 -15.60
N LYS A 230 -8.27 17.41 -14.37
CA LYS A 230 -8.20 18.85 -14.05
C LYS A 230 -6.94 19.21 -13.28
N ALA A 231 -6.49 18.33 -12.35
CA ALA A 231 -5.25 18.53 -11.62
C ALA A 231 -4.64 17.19 -11.21
N ILE A 232 -3.32 17.20 -11.05
CA ILE A 232 -2.52 16.07 -10.57
C ILE A 232 -1.72 16.55 -9.37
N GLY A 233 -1.73 15.78 -8.27
CA GLY A 233 -1.01 16.10 -7.06
C GLY A 233 -0.23 14.90 -6.53
N TRP A 234 0.83 15.18 -5.81
CA TRP A 234 1.59 14.22 -5.02
C TRP A 234 1.99 14.87 -3.71
N ASN A 235 2.22 14.07 -2.69
CA ASN A 235 2.61 14.62 -1.41
C ASN A 235 4.10 15.00 -1.40
N ASP A 236 4.35 16.29 -1.24
CA ASP A 236 5.70 16.84 -1.17
C ASP A 236 5.71 18.17 -0.39
N VAL A 237 6.90 18.65 -0.06
CA VAL A 237 7.08 19.96 0.57
C VAL A 237 6.60 21.08 -0.34
N ALA A 238 6.32 22.24 0.25
CA ALA A 238 5.94 23.42 -0.52
C ALA A 238 7.05 23.85 -1.50
N LYS A 239 6.64 24.49 -2.63
CA LYS A 239 7.57 24.95 -3.67
C LYS A 239 8.68 25.79 -3.08
N GLY A 240 9.92 25.45 -3.41
CA GLY A 240 11.12 26.13 -2.92
C GLY A 240 11.70 25.60 -1.61
N GLN A 241 11.02 24.65 -0.96
CA GLN A 241 11.58 23.94 0.20
C GLN A 241 12.36 22.69 -0.23
N VAL A 242 13.34 22.31 0.59
CA VAL A 242 14.12 21.09 0.37
C VAL A 242 13.29 19.86 0.73
N PRO A 243 13.15 18.87 -0.20
CA PRO A 243 12.40 17.64 0.05
C PRO A 243 12.90 16.85 1.26
N CYS A 244 12.00 16.16 1.95
CA CYS A 244 12.36 15.36 3.12
C CYS A 244 13.40 14.28 2.82
N SER A 245 13.40 13.73 1.60
CA SER A 245 14.41 12.74 1.13
C SER A 245 15.83 13.26 1.09
N LEU A 246 16.02 14.60 1.03
CA LEU A 246 17.33 15.24 1.02
C LEU A 246 17.71 15.85 2.39
N ARG A 247 16.84 15.79 3.38
CA ARG A 247 17.06 16.35 4.71
C ARG A 247 17.57 15.28 5.65
N SER A 248 18.84 15.39 6.04
CA SER A 248 19.51 14.39 6.87
C SER A 248 19.60 14.77 8.35
N LEU A 249 19.70 13.75 9.20
CA LEU A 249 20.00 13.91 10.63
C LEU A 249 21.39 14.54 10.84
N ASP A 250 22.36 14.15 10.03
CA ASP A 250 23.71 14.72 10.09
C ASP A 250 23.71 16.21 9.74
N GLY A 251 22.98 16.59 8.68
CA GLY A 251 22.83 17.98 8.26
C GLY A 251 22.20 18.86 9.34
N VAL A 252 21.13 18.41 10.02
CA VAL A 252 20.51 19.19 11.10
C VAL A 252 21.40 19.29 12.35
N MET A 253 22.31 18.34 12.57
CA MET A 253 23.23 18.38 13.70
C MET A 253 24.43 19.28 13.45
N ASN A 254 25.02 19.22 12.25
CA ASN A 254 26.29 19.84 11.93
C ASN A 254 26.18 21.14 11.09
N SER A 255 25.04 21.35 10.45
CA SER A 255 24.77 22.50 9.60
C SER A 255 23.77 23.44 10.26
N PHE A 256 24.09 24.69 10.33
CA PHE A 256 23.15 25.75 10.70
C PHE A 256 22.41 26.32 9.49
N ASP A 257 22.25 25.52 8.44
CA ASP A 257 21.55 25.91 7.23
C ASP A 257 20.07 26.25 7.53
N LYS A 258 19.77 27.55 7.40
CA LYS A 258 18.46 28.14 7.66
C LYS A 258 17.47 27.91 6.52
N ILE A 259 17.93 27.50 5.35
CA ILE A 259 17.11 27.23 4.17
C ILE A 259 16.50 25.83 4.30
N THR A 260 17.32 24.86 4.63
CA THR A 260 16.94 23.45 4.72
C THR A 260 16.22 23.13 6.03
N TYR A 261 16.70 23.68 7.16
CA TYR A 261 16.21 23.32 8.51
C TYR A 261 15.53 24.51 9.17
N SER A 262 14.31 24.27 9.70
CA SER A 262 13.54 25.29 10.41
C SER A 262 14.21 25.72 11.72
N GLU A 263 13.80 26.87 12.24
CA GLU A 263 14.26 27.37 13.53
C GLU A 263 14.01 26.33 14.64
N PHE A 264 12.82 25.76 14.66
CA PHE A 264 12.45 24.67 15.59
C PHE A 264 13.44 23.48 15.47
N GLU A 265 13.70 22.97 14.27
CA GLU A 265 14.57 21.80 14.05
C GLU A 265 16.03 22.08 14.46
N ARG A 266 16.45 23.34 14.40
CA ARG A 266 17.79 23.77 14.78
C ARG A 266 17.96 24.06 16.28
N ASN A 267 16.89 24.48 16.97
CA ASN A 267 16.98 25.05 18.31
C ASN A 267 16.26 24.22 19.41
N ASP A 268 15.25 23.40 19.07
CA ASP A 268 14.56 22.59 20.07
C ASP A 268 15.46 21.51 20.65
N LYS A 269 15.71 21.60 21.97
CA LYS A 269 16.66 20.72 22.67
C LYS A 269 16.23 19.25 22.62
N ASN A 270 14.97 18.96 22.86
CA ASN A 270 14.46 17.59 22.94
C ASN A 270 14.47 16.93 21.54
N PHE A 271 14.06 17.67 20.52
CA PHE A 271 14.14 17.21 19.15
C PHE A 271 15.58 16.92 18.74
N ARG A 272 16.52 17.83 19.03
CA ARG A 272 17.95 17.68 18.69
C ARG A 272 18.59 16.51 19.43
N GLU A 273 18.27 16.31 20.69
CA GLU A 273 18.76 15.16 21.45
C GLU A 273 18.27 13.84 20.84
N LYS A 274 16.97 13.74 20.50
CA LYS A 274 16.41 12.56 19.84
C LYS A 274 17.04 12.35 18.48
N ALA A 275 17.25 13.41 17.69
CA ALA A 275 17.92 13.34 16.38
C ALA A 275 19.37 12.85 16.50
N ARG A 276 20.11 13.35 17.51
CA ARG A 276 21.50 12.92 17.80
C ARG A 276 21.55 11.44 18.16
N ASN A 277 20.68 10.99 19.07
CA ASN A 277 20.62 9.60 19.48
C ASN A 277 20.30 8.68 18.31
N LYS A 278 19.38 9.09 17.42
CA LYS A 278 19.06 8.35 16.20
C LYS A 278 20.24 8.30 15.23
N LEU A 279 20.93 9.41 15.04
CA LEU A 279 22.14 9.50 14.19
C LEU A 279 23.26 8.58 14.73
N LEU A 280 23.51 8.59 16.04
CA LEU A 280 24.49 7.71 16.67
C LEU A 280 24.14 6.24 16.47
N THR A 281 22.87 5.88 16.55
CA THR A 281 22.41 4.51 16.25
C THR A 281 22.79 4.07 14.84
N PHE A 282 22.77 4.99 13.87
CA PHE A 282 23.21 4.69 12.50
C PHE A 282 24.74 4.65 12.41
N LYS A 283 25.44 5.67 12.90
CA LYS A 283 26.91 5.73 12.83
C LYS A 283 27.59 4.54 13.49
N ASN A 284 27.01 3.97 14.53
CA ASN A 284 27.52 2.76 15.19
C ASN A 284 27.41 1.47 14.33
N LYS A 285 26.74 1.54 13.16
CA LYS A 285 26.72 0.42 12.20
C LYS A 285 27.93 0.38 11.27
N GLY A 286 28.81 1.38 11.35
CA GLY A 286 30.08 1.44 10.64
C GLY A 286 29.94 1.36 9.12
N ASP A 287 30.81 0.60 8.48
CA ASP A 287 30.88 0.49 7.01
C ASP A 287 29.61 0.00 6.33
N LYS A 288 28.71 -0.68 7.05
CA LYS A 288 27.44 -1.19 6.51
C LYS A 288 26.52 -0.08 5.95
N ILE A 289 26.70 1.15 6.40
CA ILE A 289 25.89 2.31 5.98
C ILE A 289 26.76 3.44 5.39
N SER A 290 27.99 3.13 5.03
CA SER A 290 28.88 4.07 4.35
C SER A 290 28.26 4.53 3.03
N GLY A 291 28.29 5.83 2.75
CA GLY A 291 27.70 6.43 1.55
C GLY A 291 26.19 6.68 1.59
N TYR A 292 25.50 6.25 2.66
CA TYR A 292 24.09 6.59 2.82
C TYR A 292 23.91 8.03 3.34
N ASN A 293 22.95 8.76 2.74
CA ASN A 293 22.43 9.98 3.36
C ASN A 293 21.51 9.59 4.52
N PHE A 294 21.77 10.08 5.73
CA PHE A 294 20.95 9.79 6.91
C PHE A 294 19.62 10.56 6.90
N SER A 295 18.91 10.52 5.77
CA SER A 295 17.60 11.13 5.65
C SER A 295 16.60 10.45 6.58
N TYR A 296 15.83 11.24 7.31
CA TYR A 296 14.86 10.74 8.26
C TYR A 296 13.60 11.61 8.29
N CYS A 297 12.45 10.99 8.62
CA CYS A 297 11.20 11.72 8.76
C CYS A 297 11.17 12.53 10.07
N PHE A 298 11.35 13.85 9.98
CA PHE A 298 11.41 14.73 11.15
C PHE A 298 10.07 14.85 11.88
N LYS A 299 8.94 14.71 11.16
CA LYS A 299 7.63 14.54 11.80
C LYS A 299 7.59 13.30 12.69
N THR A 300 8.04 12.15 12.19
CA THR A 300 8.08 10.91 12.97
C THR A 300 8.98 11.05 14.19
N LEU A 301 10.12 11.76 14.03
CA LEU A 301 11.02 12.03 15.13
C LEU A 301 10.35 12.92 16.20
N LYS A 302 9.68 14.00 15.77
CA LYS A 302 8.99 14.91 16.70
C LYS A 302 7.83 14.20 17.41
N ASN A 303 7.02 13.45 16.68
CA ASN A 303 5.94 12.67 17.29
C ASN A 303 6.46 11.68 18.36
N SER A 304 7.68 11.15 18.18
CA SER A 304 8.30 10.29 19.21
C SER A 304 8.83 11.06 20.42
N VAL A 305 9.07 12.37 20.29
CA VAL A 305 9.39 13.26 21.44
C VAL A 305 8.11 13.63 22.20
N ASP A 306 7.07 13.98 21.46
CA ASP A 306 5.79 14.44 22.05
C ASP A 306 4.90 13.29 22.54
N LEU A 307 5.26 12.04 22.22
CA LEU A 307 4.46 10.84 22.45
C LEU A 307 3.05 10.93 21.84
N ASP A 308 2.93 11.62 20.70
CA ASP A 308 1.68 11.89 20.01
C ASP A 308 1.78 11.53 18.52
N LYS A 309 0.64 11.27 17.87
CA LYS A 309 0.53 10.98 16.43
C LYS A 309 -0.21 12.08 15.70
N ASN A 310 0.37 13.25 15.59
CA ASN A 310 -0.24 14.36 14.87
C ASN A 310 0.43 14.67 13.52
N GLN A 311 -0.24 15.49 12.71
CA GLN A 311 0.24 15.92 11.39
C GLN A 311 0.84 17.34 11.40
N VAL A 312 0.84 18.03 12.54
CA VAL A 312 1.23 19.43 12.66
C VAL A 312 2.66 19.69 12.19
N HIS A 313 3.60 18.79 12.52
CA HIS A 313 4.99 18.90 12.13
C HIS A 313 5.32 18.36 10.73
N THR A 314 4.29 18.04 9.91
CA THR A 314 4.48 17.61 8.54
C THR A 314 4.77 18.84 7.67
N ARG A 315 5.90 18.85 6.95
CA ARG A 315 6.19 19.86 5.94
C ARG A 315 5.55 19.56 4.58
N ALA A 316 5.31 18.28 4.31
CA ALA A 316 4.73 17.88 3.05
C ALA A 316 3.22 18.19 3.04
N LEU A 317 2.76 18.86 1.99
CA LEU A 317 1.35 18.90 1.61
C LEU A 317 0.90 17.48 1.29
N HIS A 318 -0.36 17.17 1.50
CA HIS A 318 -0.92 15.92 1.04
C HIS A 318 -1.16 15.95 -0.48
N ALA A 319 -1.21 14.80 -1.12
CA ALA A 319 -1.38 14.70 -2.57
C ALA A 319 -2.69 15.33 -3.05
N GLU A 320 -3.77 15.06 -2.33
CA GLU A 320 -5.11 15.62 -2.59
C GLU A 320 -5.09 17.14 -2.41
N GLU A 321 -4.49 17.62 -1.32
CA GLU A 321 -4.35 19.04 -1.04
C GLU A 321 -3.54 19.75 -2.13
N ASN A 322 -2.42 19.17 -2.57
CA ASN A 322 -1.62 19.70 -3.65
C ASN A 322 -2.44 19.78 -4.96
N ALA A 323 -3.22 18.75 -5.28
CA ALA A 323 -4.09 18.78 -6.45
C ALA A 323 -5.16 19.88 -6.35
N PHE A 324 -5.80 20.08 -5.19
CA PHE A 324 -6.77 21.17 -4.97
C PHE A 324 -6.09 22.55 -5.09
N LEU A 325 -4.90 22.72 -4.54
CA LEU A 325 -4.15 23.97 -4.63
C LEU A 325 -3.71 24.31 -6.06
N GLN A 326 -3.44 23.34 -6.91
CA GLN A 326 -3.15 23.59 -8.32
C GLN A 326 -4.35 24.21 -9.04
N ILE A 327 -5.57 23.75 -8.80
CA ILE A 327 -6.79 24.33 -9.35
C ILE A 327 -6.97 25.75 -8.85
N SER A 328 -6.78 25.97 -7.54
CA SER A 328 -6.89 27.32 -6.95
C SER A 328 -5.84 28.29 -7.50
N LYS A 329 -4.63 27.81 -7.78
CA LYS A 329 -3.51 28.63 -8.25
C LYS A 329 -3.63 29.06 -9.69
N TYR A 330 -4.08 28.15 -10.56
CA TYR A 330 -4.10 28.41 -12.00
C TYR A 330 -5.48 28.78 -12.54
N GLY A 331 -6.48 28.74 -11.68
CA GLY A 331 -7.89 28.90 -12.08
C GLY A 331 -8.40 27.66 -12.82
N GLY A 332 -9.60 27.75 -13.32
CA GLY A 332 -10.18 26.67 -14.11
C GLY A 332 -11.68 26.52 -13.91
N ILE A 333 -12.24 25.49 -14.55
CA ILE A 333 -13.63 25.10 -14.39
C ILE A 333 -13.81 24.49 -13.00
N GLY A 334 -14.93 24.79 -12.34
CA GLY A 334 -15.28 24.21 -11.05
C GLY A 334 -15.19 22.68 -11.04
N ILE A 335 -14.87 22.13 -9.90
CA ILE A 335 -14.71 20.68 -9.68
C ILE A 335 -15.90 20.06 -8.92
N GLU A 336 -16.92 20.86 -8.67
CA GLU A 336 -18.17 20.38 -8.06
C GLU A 336 -18.79 19.25 -8.91
N GLY A 337 -19.22 18.17 -8.27
CA GLY A 337 -19.69 16.96 -8.93
C GLY A 337 -18.60 16.12 -9.58
N GLY A 338 -17.34 16.55 -9.53
CA GLY A 338 -16.19 15.82 -10.04
C GLY A 338 -15.75 14.66 -9.16
N LYS A 339 -14.59 14.06 -9.50
CA LYS A 339 -14.06 12.88 -8.83
C LYS A 339 -12.63 13.12 -8.35
N LEU A 340 -12.33 12.57 -7.19
CA LEU A 340 -10.98 12.47 -6.63
C LEU A 340 -10.49 11.04 -6.75
N TYR A 341 -9.39 10.82 -7.45
CA TYR A 341 -8.65 9.57 -7.49
C TYR A 341 -7.41 9.71 -6.64
N THR A 342 -7.18 8.80 -5.72
CA THR A 342 -6.02 8.83 -4.83
C THR A 342 -5.49 7.44 -4.53
N THR A 343 -4.18 7.26 -4.44
CA THR A 343 -3.58 5.96 -4.17
C THR A 343 -3.79 5.50 -2.71
N ALA A 344 -4.13 6.43 -1.81
CA ALA A 344 -4.58 6.16 -0.45
C ALA A 344 -5.83 6.97 -0.16
N SER A 345 -6.82 6.43 0.54
CA SER A 345 -8.01 7.20 0.90
C SER A 345 -7.62 8.46 1.69
N PRO A 346 -8.36 9.57 1.53
CA PRO A 346 -8.02 10.84 2.16
C PRO A 346 -8.00 10.73 3.69
N CYS A 347 -7.07 11.46 4.32
CA CYS A 347 -7.10 11.68 5.76
C CYS A 347 -8.24 12.67 6.12
N GLU A 348 -8.46 12.90 7.40
CA GLU A 348 -9.52 13.75 7.93
C GLU A 348 -9.49 15.17 7.34
N LEU A 349 -8.30 15.75 7.17
CA LEU A 349 -8.13 17.10 6.62
C LEU A 349 -8.44 17.17 5.13
N CYS A 350 -7.96 16.20 4.35
CA CYS A 350 -8.25 16.12 2.91
C CYS A 350 -9.72 15.74 2.66
N ALA A 351 -10.30 14.89 3.49
CA ALA A 351 -11.70 14.52 3.41
C ALA A 351 -12.64 15.73 3.56
N LYS A 352 -12.37 16.61 4.56
CA LYS A 352 -13.12 17.86 4.74
C LYS A 352 -13.06 18.76 3.50
N LYS A 353 -11.87 18.89 2.91
CA LYS A 353 -11.67 19.72 1.70
C LYS A 353 -12.41 19.11 0.51
N ALA A 354 -12.29 17.80 0.28
CA ALA A 354 -13.01 17.12 -0.80
C ALA A 354 -14.54 17.27 -0.66
N TYR A 355 -15.06 17.12 0.55
CA TYR A 355 -16.47 17.30 0.85
C TYR A 355 -16.92 18.74 0.57
N GLN A 356 -16.19 19.76 1.08
CA GLN A 356 -16.50 21.18 0.88
C GLN A 356 -16.44 21.59 -0.60
N LEU A 357 -15.56 20.99 -1.39
CA LEU A 357 -15.43 21.26 -2.82
C LEU A 357 -16.48 20.52 -3.69
N GLY A 358 -17.41 19.79 -3.07
CA GLY A 358 -18.47 19.09 -3.77
C GLY A 358 -18.01 17.90 -4.61
N ILE A 359 -16.90 17.28 -4.24
CA ILE A 359 -16.43 16.03 -4.89
C ILE A 359 -17.49 14.95 -4.70
N LYS A 360 -17.97 14.39 -5.81
CA LYS A 360 -19.02 13.37 -5.82
C LYS A 360 -18.50 11.96 -5.55
N ASP A 361 -17.40 11.59 -6.18
CA ASP A 361 -16.81 10.26 -6.05
C ASP A 361 -15.36 10.36 -5.54
N ILE A 362 -15.01 9.58 -4.53
CA ILE A 362 -13.65 9.41 -4.06
C ILE A 362 -13.22 7.98 -4.34
N VAL A 363 -12.33 7.80 -5.31
CA VAL A 363 -11.79 6.50 -5.73
C VAL A 363 -10.41 6.32 -5.11
N PHE A 364 -10.19 5.21 -4.39
CA PHE A 364 -8.93 4.94 -3.70
C PHE A 364 -8.51 3.47 -3.80
N ILE A 365 -7.21 3.21 -3.72
CA ILE A 365 -6.65 1.86 -3.72
C ILE A 365 -6.62 1.29 -2.31
N ASP A 366 -5.92 1.98 -1.39
CA ASP A 366 -5.72 1.52 -0.02
C ASP A 366 -6.51 2.38 0.96
N PRO A 367 -7.38 1.77 1.80
CA PRO A 367 -8.07 2.50 2.84
C PRO A 367 -7.07 3.00 3.89
N TYR A 368 -7.03 4.32 4.09
CA TYR A 368 -6.21 4.95 5.13
C TYR A 368 -6.82 4.65 6.51
N PRO A 369 -6.03 4.20 7.48
CA PRO A 369 -6.53 4.00 8.84
C PRO A 369 -6.79 5.36 9.49
N GLY A 370 -8.00 5.60 9.92
CA GLY A 370 -8.42 6.85 10.55
C GLY A 370 -9.93 6.97 10.56
N ILE A 371 -10.41 8.04 11.14
CA ILE A 371 -11.85 8.31 11.32
C ILE A 371 -12.46 9.10 10.15
N ALA A 372 -11.68 9.41 9.10
CA ALA A 372 -12.14 10.22 7.97
C ALA A 372 -13.43 9.68 7.34
N ILE A 373 -13.50 8.37 7.12
CA ILE A 373 -14.67 7.72 6.52
C ILE A 373 -15.87 7.78 7.46
N SER A 374 -15.72 7.34 8.69
CA SER A 374 -16.83 7.23 9.65
C SER A 374 -17.30 8.58 10.17
N HIS A 375 -16.37 9.51 10.36
CA HIS A 375 -16.65 10.78 11.05
C HIS A 375 -16.91 11.95 10.10
N ILE A 376 -16.45 11.89 8.84
CA ILE A 376 -16.55 13.01 7.90
C ILE A 376 -17.32 12.61 6.65
N LEU A 377 -16.86 11.56 5.95
CA LEU A 377 -17.37 11.25 4.61
C LEU A 377 -18.71 10.49 4.62
N ASN A 378 -19.08 9.83 5.72
CA ASN A 378 -20.35 9.08 5.82
C ASN A 378 -21.50 9.88 6.47
N ILE A 379 -21.28 11.14 6.82
CA ILE A 379 -22.30 11.99 7.44
C ILE A 379 -22.74 13.13 6.50
N GLY A 380 -23.92 13.68 6.76
CA GLY A 380 -24.50 14.76 5.96
C GLY A 380 -25.27 14.27 4.72
N ASN A 381 -25.93 15.22 4.03
CA ASN A 381 -26.82 14.92 2.92
C ASN A 381 -26.11 14.87 1.55
N ALA A 382 -24.99 15.60 1.40
CA ALA A 382 -24.22 15.69 0.16
C ALA A 382 -22.90 14.87 0.22
N LYS A 383 -22.93 13.73 0.91
CA LYS A 383 -21.75 12.90 1.12
C LYS A 383 -21.23 12.31 -0.20
N PRO A 384 -19.92 12.28 -0.39
CA PRO A 384 -19.31 11.65 -1.55
C PRO A 384 -19.46 10.12 -1.52
N ASN A 385 -19.52 9.52 -2.70
CA ASN A 385 -19.43 8.06 -2.83
C ASN A 385 -17.99 7.60 -2.64
N LEU A 386 -17.79 6.60 -1.80
CA LEU A 386 -16.49 5.98 -1.58
C LEU A 386 -16.38 4.74 -2.45
N VAL A 387 -15.45 4.77 -3.40
CA VAL A 387 -15.27 3.70 -4.38
C VAL A 387 -13.88 3.11 -4.22
N GLN A 388 -13.81 1.85 -3.84
CA GLN A 388 -12.54 1.14 -3.87
C GLN A 388 -12.15 0.84 -5.31
N PHE A 389 -10.91 1.16 -5.67
CA PHE A 389 -10.39 0.97 -7.02
C PHE A 389 -10.47 -0.49 -7.47
N ARG A 390 -10.83 -0.67 -8.73
CA ARG A 390 -10.83 -1.96 -9.44
C ARG A 390 -10.14 -1.75 -10.77
N GLY A 391 -9.17 -2.61 -11.07
CA GLY A 391 -8.45 -2.45 -12.32
C GLY A 391 -6.97 -2.77 -12.21
N ALA A 392 -6.28 -2.62 -13.33
CA ALA A 392 -4.84 -2.76 -13.44
C ALA A 392 -4.14 -1.41 -13.30
N ILE A 393 -3.01 -1.40 -12.60
CA ILE A 393 -2.14 -0.25 -12.41
C ILE A 393 -0.66 -0.65 -12.47
N GLY A 394 0.22 0.34 -12.50
CA GLY A 394 1.65 0.14 -12.44
C GLY A 394 2.19 -0.66 -13.62
N ARG A 395 3.01 -1.65 -13.33
CA ARG A 395 3.66 -2.47 -14.38
C ARG A 395 2.66 -3.30 -15.18
N SER A 396 1.63 -3.83 -14.53
CA SER A 396 0.61 -4.61 -15.22
C SER A 396 -0.24 -3.78 -16.16
N TYR A 397 -0.50 -2.51 -15.83
CA TYR A 397 -1.20 -1.60 -16.75
C TYR A 397 -0.52 -1.56 -18.12
N HIS A 398 0.80 -1.36 -18.18
CA HIS A 398 1.54 -1.37 -19.43
C HIS A 398 1.54 -2.76 -20.07
N LYS A 399 1.82 -3.81 -19.31
CA LYS A 399 1.93 -5.18 -19.84
C LYS A 399 0.65 -5.72 -20.47
N ILE A 400 -0.53 -5.34 -19.98
CA ILE A 400 -1.80 -5.89 -20.47
C ILE A 400 -2.53 -4.97 -21.45
N TYR A 401 -2.16 -3.67 -21.50
CA TYR A 401 -2.79 -2.70 -22.39
C TYR A 401 -1.91 -2.26 -23.54
N GLU A 402 -0.60 -2.47 -23.47
CA GLU A 402 0.32 -2.18 -24.57
C GLU A 402 0.27 -3.31 -25.61
N GLN A 403 -0.11 -2.98 -26.85
CA GLN A 403 -0.15 -3.93 -27.94
C GLN A 403 1.27 -4.29 -28.38
N ILE A 404 1.54 -5.57 -28.66
CA ILE A 404 2.81 -6.01 -29.23
C ILE A 404 2.92 -5.54 -30.70
N MET A 405 1.80 -5.63 -31.44
CA MET A 405 1.61 -5.07 -32.79
C MET A 405 0.15 -4.61 -32.91
N PRO A 406 -0.18 -3.71 -33.84
CA PRO A 406 -1.56 -3.37 -34.12
C PRO A 406 -2.37 -4.61 -34.47
N TYR A 407 -3.57 -4.74 -33.93
CA TYR A 407 -4.39 -5.94 -34.09
C TYR A 407 -4.71 -6.27 -35.57
N LYS A 408 -4.85 -5.26 -36.43
CA LYS A 408 -5.02 -5.45 -37.88
C LYS A 408 -3.81 -6.16 -38.53
N ASP A 409 -2.61 -5.75 -38.11
CA ASP A 409 -1.35 -6.30 -38.65
C ASP A 409 -1.14 -7.75 -38.17
N GLU A 410 -1.58 -8.05 -36.93
CA GLU A 410 -1.61 -9.40 -36.38
C GLU A 410 -2.56 -10.31 -37.16
N LEU A 411 -3.75 -9.80 -37.51
CA LEU A 411 -4.70 -10.56 -38.35
C LEU A 411 -4.16 -10.81 -39.77
N ASP A 412 -3.53 -9.81 -40.37
CA ASP A 412 -2.91 -9.95 -41.70
C ASP A 412 -1.78 -10.99 -41.64
N PHE A 413 -0.94 -10.95 -40.61
CA PHE A 413 0.13 -11.92 -40.39
C PHE A 413 -0.42 -13.35 -40.18
N LEU A 414 -1.42 -13.53 -39.35
CA LEU A 414 -2.05 -14.84 -39.08
C LEU A 414 -2.86 -15.35 -40.27
N GLY A 415 -3.47 -14.45 -41.02
CA GLY A 415 -4.25 -14.76 -42.22
C GLY A 415 -3.40 -15.05 -43.47
N GLY A 416 -2.07 -14.83 -43.41
CA GLY A 416 -1.17 -15.00 -44.55
C GLY A 416 -1.41 -13.99 -45.66
N VAL A 417 -1.99 -12.83 -45.36
CA VAL A 417 -2.15 -11.71 -46.29
C VAL A 417 -0.85 -10.90 -46.24
N ASN A 418 -0.05 -10.98 -47.28
CA ASN A 418 1.16 -10.16 -47.47
C ASN A 418 0.83 -8.90 -48.28
#